data_255abbd65977c8cd42a0e4028d2e2327
#
_entry.id   255abbd65977c8cd42a0e4028d2e2327
#
_cell.length_a   1.000
_cell.length_b   1.000
_cell.length_c   1.000
_cell.angle_alpha   90.00
_cell.angle_beta   90.00
_cell.angle_gamma   90.00
#
_symmetry.space_group_name_H-M   'P 1'
#
loop_
_entity.id
_entity.type
_entity.pdbx_description
1 polymer ?
#
loop_
_entity_poly.entity_id
_entity_poly.type
_entity_poly.pdbx_seq_one_letter_code
_entity_poly.pdbx_strand_id
1 'polypeptide(L)'
;VPLSSVPGEKTSFYQKVFDLPEPFSKQYFKNNDITNLSIESQEYVSSQIKDSTFGFFVPHSINKKNIVYKSGAQWMGASIDNRNSVMYVPSNDIPNFIWLEKTKTKNSYYRYRMKTKLINDQFGYPGSKPPWGSLTAINLNNGKIIWKVPFGEYEELTKKDFPITGTYNYGGATGTAGNLVFATGTLDNKIRAFDSR
;
A
#
# COMPACT_ATOMS: atom_id res chain seq x y z
N VAL A 1 -21.71 -2.17 -1.39
CA VAL A 1 -20.87 -0.96 -1.51
C VAL A 1 -21.64 0.22 -0.92
N PRO A 2 -21.02 1.04 -0.03
CA PRO A 2 -21.68 2.23 0.50
C PRO A 2 -22.08 3.21 -0.61
N LEU A 3 -23.18 3.95 -0.41
CA LEU A 3 -23.61 4.97 -1.35
C LEU A 3 -22.64 6.16 -1.34
N SER A 4 -22.36 6.71 -2.53
CA SER A 4 -21.60 7.94 -2.64
C SER A 4 -22.43 9.16 -2.22
N SER A 5 -21.77 10.12 -1.56
CA SER A 5 -22.34 11.44 -1.26
C SER A 5 -22.07 12.47 -2.37
N VAL A 6 -21.38 12.09 -3.44
CA VAL A 6 -21.01 12.99 -4.54
C VAL A 6 -22.17 13.09 -5.53
N PRO A 7 -22.71 14.31 -5.80
CA PRO A 7 -23.83 14.48 -6.72
C PRO A 7 -23.56 13.93 -8.12
N GLY A 8 -24.41 13.02 -8.57
CA GLY A 8 -24.33 12.39 -9.89
C GLY A 8 -23.42 11.15 -9.98
N GLU A 9 -22.75 10.78 -8.90
CA GLU A 9 -22.02 9.51 -8.84
C GLU A 9 -22.98 8.34 -8.57
N LYS A 10 -22.83 7.28 -9.35
CA LYS A 10 -23.56 6.03 -9.17
C LYS A 10 -22.61 4.97 -8.66
N THR A 11 -22.85 4.44 -7.47
CA THR A 11 -22.09 3.30 -6.92
C THR A 11 -22.76 1.99 -7.31
N SER A 12 -21.94 0.95 -7.52
CA SER A 12 -22.45 -0.41 -7.69
C SER A 12 -23.24 -0.85 -6.47
N PHE A 13 -24.33 -1.56 -6.68
CA PHE A 13 -25.13 -2.11 -5.59
C PHE A 13 -24.32 -3.09 -4.73
N TYR A 14 -23.48 -3.90 -5.37
CA TYR A 14 -22.53 -4.77 -4.70
C TYR A 14 -21.22 -4.88 -5.49
N GLN A 15 -20.15 -5.29 -4.80
CA GLN A 15 -18.85 -5.62 -5.39
C GLN A 15 -18.45 -7.01 -4.90
N LYS A 16 -18.18 -7.90 -5.84
CA LYS A 16 -17.69 -9.26 -5.54
C LYS A 16 -16.25 -9.19 -5.03
N VAL A 17 -15.97 -9.96 -3.99
CA VAL A 17 -14.64 -10.13 -3.40
C VAL A 17 -14.26 -11.61 -3.55
N PHE A 18 -12.98 -11.89 -3.75
CA PHE A 18 -12.45 -13.22 -3.89
C PHE A 18 -11.44 -13.49 -2.78
N ASP A 19 -11.43 -14.71 -2.26
CA ASP A 19 -10.50 -15.13 -1.22
C ASP A 19 -9.11 -15.48 -1.77
N LEU A 20 -9.06 -15.83 -3.06
CA LEU A 20 -7.83 -16.17 -3.78
C LEU A 20 -7.70 -15.35 -5.06
N PRO A 21 -6.46 -14.98 -5.44
CA PRO A 21 -5.21 -15.18 -4.69
C PRO A 21 -5.21 -14.44 -3.36
N GLU A 22 -4.44 -14.95 -2.38
CA GLU A 22 -4.29 -14.29 -1.08
C GLU A 22 -3.79 -12.85 -1.27
N PRO A 23 -4.37 -11.86 -0.56
CA PRO A 23 -3.97 -10.47 -0.72
C PRO A 23 -2.54 -10.24 -0.21
N PHE A 24 -1.65 -9.87 -1.12
CA PHE A 24 -0.25 -9.57 -0.82
C PHE A 24 -0.03 -8.15 -0.28
N SER A 25 -1.04 -7.29 -0.36
CA SER A 25 -1.05 -5.94 0.24
C SER A 25 -2.33 -5.70 1.02
N LYS A 26 -2.29 -4.73 1.94
CA LYS A 26 -3.45 -4.36 2.75
C LYS A 26 -4.57 -3.80 1.86
N GLN A 27 -5.77 -4.35 2.02
CA GLN A 27 -6.90 -4.01 1.16
C GLN A 27 -7.63 -2.74 1.61
N TYR A 28 -7.61 -2.44 2.91
CA TYR A 28 -8.19 -1.24 3.50
C TYR A 28 -7.54 -0.94 4.85
N PHE A 29 -7.62 0.32 5.27
CA PHE A 29 -7.10 0.79 6.55
C PHE A 29 -8.03 0.39 7.70
N LYS A 30 -7.45 0.06 8.85
CA LYS A 30 -8.14 -0.26 10.11
C LYS A 30 -7.53 0.54 11.25
N ASN A 31 -8.25 0.77 12.34
CA ASN A 31 -7.71 1.45 13.52
C ASN A 31 -6.44 0.77 14.08
N ASN A 32 -6.38 -0.55 14.03
CA ASN A 32 -5.21 -1.31 14.45
C ASN A 32 -3.99 -1.15 13.52
N ASP A 33 -4.15 -0.50 12.38
CA ASP A 33 -3.06 -0.23 11.45
C ASP A 33 -2.28 1.05 11.76
N ILE A 34 -2.77 1.88 12.68
CA ILE A 34 -2.06 3.10 13.11
C ILE A 34 -0.65 2.73 13.58
N THR A 35 0.32 3.55 13.21
CA THR A 35 1.75 3.33 13.56
C THR A 35 1.97 2.97 15.01
N ASN A 36 2.97 2.14 15.26
CA ASN A 36 3.39 1.69 16.59
C ASN A 36 4.89 1.99 16.85
N LEU A 37 5.47 2.92 16.11
CA LEU A 37 6.87 3.31 16.29
C LEU A 37 7.13 3.95 17.65
N SER A 38 6.18 4.77 18.12
CA SER A 38 6.17 5.35 19.47
C SER A 38 4.74 5.74 19.86
N ILE A 39 4.51 5.97 21.14
CA ILE A 39 3.24 6.50 21.64
C ILE A 39 2.96 7.87 21.02
N GLU A 40 3.97 8.73 20.95
CA GLU A 40 3.87 10.06 20.37
C GLU A 40 3.48 10.02 18.87
N SER A 41 4.10 9.14 18.09
CA SER A 41 3.74 8.94 16.67
C SER A 41 2.31 8.42 16.53
N GLN A 42 1.89 7.52 17.42
CA GLN A 42 0.53 6.96 17.41
C GLN A 42 -0.52 8.04 17.71
N GLU A 43 -0.30 8.88 18.71
CA GLU A 43 -1.19 9.98 19.07
C GLU A 43 -1.26 11.03 17.97
N TYR A 44 -0.11 11.40 17.39
CA TYR A 44 -0.04 12.35 16.29
C TYR A 44 -0.83 11.87 15.08
N VAL A 45 -0.63 10.63 14.63
CA VAL A 45 -1.37 10.06 13.51
C VAL A 45 -2.86 9.90 13.84
N SER A 46 -3.20 9.46 15.05
CA SER A 46 -4.59 9.35 15.50
C SER A 46 -5.32 10.68 15.42
N SER A 47 -4.67 11.77 15.80
CA SER A 47 -5.23 13.12 15.69
C SER A 47 -5.49 13.54 14.24
N GLN A 48 -4.59 13.18 13.31
CA GLN A 48 -4.76 13.49 11.89
C GLN A 48 -5.94 12.78 11.25
N ILE A 49 -6.23 11.53 11.65
CA ILE A 49 -7.22 10.67 11.00
C ILE A 49 -8.61 10.71 11.64
N LYS A 50 -8.75 11.43 12.77
CA LYS A 50 -9.96 11.44 13.63
C LYS A 50 -11.28 11.62 12.86
N ASP A 51 -11.30 12.54 11.87
CA ASP A 51 -12.50 12.87 11.10
C ASP A 51 -12.54 12.21 9.72
N SER A 52 -11.68 11.20 9.50
CA SER A 52 -11.56 10.52 8.22
C SER A 52 -12.48 9.31 8.14
N THR A 53 -12.76 8.87 6.91
CA THR A 53 -13.44 7.61 6.63
C THR A 53 -12.43 6.59 6.12
N PHE A 54 -12.66 5.32 6.40
CA PHE A 54 -11.87 4.21 5.87
C PHE A 54 -12.72 2.92 5.88
N GLY A 55 -12.28 1.93 5.13
CA GLY A 55 -12.97 0.64 5.03
C GLY A 55 -12.99 0.11 3.60
N PHE A 56 -13.68 -1.00 3.43
CA PHE A 56 -13.77 -1.68 2.14
C PHE A 56 -14.73 -0.93 1.20
N PHE A 57 -14.24 -0.56 0.02
CA PHE A 57 -15.03 0.14 -1.03
C PHE A 57 -15.76 1.41 -0.57
N VAL A 58 -15.19 2.16 0.39
CA VAL A 58 -15.77 3.44 0.80
C VAL A 58 -15.55 4.46 -0.32
N PRO A 59 -16.61 5.06 -0.89
CA PRO A 59 -16.50 6.06 -1.95
C PRO A 59 -15.75 7.31 -1.49
N HIS A 60 -15.01 7.93 -2.39
CA HIS A 60 -14.36 9.20 -2.09
C HIS A 60 -15.39 10.32 -1.92
N SER A 61 -15.12 11.25 -1.02
CA SER A 61 -16.08 12.29 -0.62
C SER A 61 -15.50 13.69 -0.86
N ILE A 62 -16.38 14.66 -1.02
CA ILE A 62 -16.06 16.09 -1.02
C ILE A 62 -16.02 16.68 0.40
N ASN A 63 -16.61 15.98 1.37
CA ASN A 63 -16.80 16.48 2.74
C ASN A 63 -15.81 15.88 3.75
N LYS A 64 -15.30 14.68 3.46
CA LYS A 64 -14.36 13.96 4.34
C LYS A 64 -13.21 13.38 3.55
N LYS A 65 -12.05 13.28 4.20
CA LYS A 65 -10.92 12.53 3.66
C LYS A 65 -11.15 11.05 3.89
N ASN A 66 -10.90 10.25 2.85
CA ASN A 66 -10.91 8.80 2.96
C ASN A 66 -9.47 8.28 3.08
N ILE A 67 -9.24 7.31 3.96
CA ILE A 67 -7.93 6.68 4.10
C ILE A 67 -7.90 5.42 3.26
N VAL A 68 -6.89 5.34 2.40
CA VAL A 68 -6.61 4.17 1.57
C VAL A 68 -5.13 3.81 1.67
N TYR A 69 -4.78 2.56 1.39
CA TYR A 69 -3.40 2.21 1.09
C TYR A 69 -3.09 2.55 -0.36
N LYS A 70 -2.07 3.38 -0.54
CA LYS A 70 -1.59 3.75 -1.86
C LYS A 70 -0.65 2.66 -2.36
N SER A 71 -0.86 2.27 -3.58
CA SER A 71 0.03 1.56 -4.48
C SER A 71 -0.16 0.05 -4.58
N GLY A 72 -0.27 -0.76 -3.54
CA GLY A 72 -0.26 -2.21 -3.72
C GLY A 72 0.93 -2.65 -4.58
N ALA A 73 0.70 -3.47 -5.62
CA ALA A 73 1.72 -3.82 -6.61
C ALA A 73 2.14 -2.62 -7.45
N GLN A 74 3.44 -2.53 -7.74
CA GLN A 74 3.98 -1.44 -8.57
C GLN A 74 3.85 -1.74 -10.06
N TRP A 75 3.74 -0.68 -10.85
CA TRP A 75 3.62 -0.79 -12.32
C TRP A 75 4.88 -1.33 -13.00
N MET A 76 6.04 -1.31 -12.36
CA MET A 76 7.25 -1.95 -12.87
C MET A 76 7.13 -3.47 -12.96
N GLY A 77 6.04 -4.01 -12.42
CA GLY A 77 5.60 -5.36 -12.62
C GLY A 77 6.17 -6.37 -11.62
N ALA A 78 5.63 -7.55 -11.74
CA ALA A 78 6.07 -8.75 -11.04
C ALA A 78 6.97 -9.58 -11.96
N SER A 79 7.77 -10.47 -11.39
CA SER A 79 8.50 -11.50 -12.12
C SER A 79 7.81 -12.84 -11.95
N ILE A 80 7.79 -13.66 -13.00
CA ILE A 80 7.19 -14.99 -12.99
C ILE A 80 8.27 -16.05 -13.26
N ASP A 81 8.40 -17.01 -12.35
CA ASP A 81 9.11 -18.26 -12.60
C ASP A 81 8.13 -19.30 -13.16
N ASN A 82 8.15 -19.47 -14.47
CA ASN A 82 7.27 -20.40 -15.16
C ASN A 82 7.53 -21.87 -14.81
N ARG A 83 8.75 -22.24 -14.38
CA ARG A 83 9.11 -23.62 -14.04
C ARG A 83 8.47 -24.06 -12.74
N ASN A 84 8.43 -23.14 -11.76
CA ASN A 84 7.90 -23.40 -10.43
C ASN A 84 6.49 -22.83 -10.25
N SER A 85 5.93 -22.15 -11.27
CA SER A 85 4.63 -21.47 -11.20
C SER A 85 4.57 -20.47 -10.01
N VAL A 86 5.60 -19.66 -9.85
CA VAL A 86 5.69 -18.68 -8.77
C VAL A 86 5.77 -17.26 -9.34
N MET A 87 5.02 -16.34 -8.74
CA MET A 87 5.09 -14.90 -9.05
C MET A 87 5.68 -14.14 -7.88
N TYR A 88 6.66 -13.28 -8.14
CA TYR A 88 7.31 -12.41 -7.17
C TYR A 88 6.84 -10.97 -7.34
N VAL A 89 6.15 -10.43 -6.34
CA VAL A 89 5.46 -9.13 -6.42
C VAL A 89 6.03 -8.15 -5.39
N PRO A 90 6.74 -7.09 -5.81
CA PRO A 90 7.00 -5.94 -4.95
C PRO A 90 5.71 -5.16 -4.70
N SER A 91 5.45 -4.78 -3.45
CA SER A 91 4.24 -4.05 -3.08
C SER A 91 4.50 -3.01 -2.00
N ASN A 92 3.56 -2.06 -1.89
CA ASN A 92 3.58 -1.02 -0.87
C ASN A 92 2.28 -1.00 -0.08
N ASP A 93 2.39 -0.75 1.24
CA ASP A 93 1.27 -0.55 2.16
C ASP A 93 1.39 0.84 2.84
N ILE A 94 1.33 1.91 2.04
CA ILE A 94 1.51 3.29 2.50
C ILE A 94 0.15 3.97 2.66
N PRO A 95 -0.20 4.42 3.88
CA PRO A 95 -1.50 5.06 4.11
C PRO A 95 -1.55 6.47 3.50
N ASN A 96 -2.68 6.80 2.89
CA ASN A 96 -2.86 8.02 2.16
C ASN A 96 -4.27 8.57 2.32
N PHE A 97 -4.40 9.86 2.50
CA PHE A 97 -5.69 10.54 2.37
C PHE A 97 -6.06 10.69 0.90
N ILE A 98 -7.30 10.42 0.58
CA ILE A 98 -7.92 10.76 -0.71
C ILE A 98 -9.23 11.51 -0.45
N TRP A 99 -9.47 12.58 -1.21
CA TRP A 99 -10.74 13.31 -1.21
C TRP A 99 -10.97 13.96 -2.57
N LEU A 100 -12.18 14.46 -2.77
CA LEU A 100 -12.58 15.18 -3.97
C LEU A 100 -12.72 16.66 -3.69
N GLU A 101 -12.24 17.50 -4.61
CA GLU A 101 -12.44 18.94 -4.61
C GLU A 101 -13.20 19.36 -5.87
N LYS A 102 -14.15 20.30 -5.75
CA LYS A 102 -14.79 20.88 -6.92
C LYS A 102 -13.77 21.59 -7.80
N THR A 103 -13.85 21.35 -9.10
CA THR A 103 -12.99 22.03 -10.07
C THR A 103 -13.38 23.49 -10.17
N LYS A 104 -12.41 24.39 -10.01
CA LYS A 104 -12.62 25.85 -10.06
C LYS A 104 -12.62 26.42 -11.49
N THR A 105 -12.16 25.65 -12.46
CA THR A 105 -12.02 26.08 -13.86
C THR A 105 -13.35 26.03 -14.58
N LYS A 106 -13.84 27.17 -15.09
CA LYS A 106 -15.17 27.33 -15.73
C LYS A 106 -15.42 26.35 -16.88
N ASN A 107 -14.41 25.99 -17.66
CA ASN A 107 -14.51 25.12 -18.84
C ASN A 107 -13.91 23.73 -18.61
N SER A 108 -13.81 23.26 -17.35
CA SER A 108 -13.32 21.91 -17.06
C SER A 108 -14.36 20.87 -17.42
N TYR A 109 -13.95 19.84 -18.17
CA TYR A 109 -14.75 18.66 -18.45
C TYR A 109 -15.11 17.90 -17.15
N TYR A 110 -14.21 17.97 -16.13
CA TYR A 110 -14.40 17.29 -14.85
C TYR A 110 -14.96 18.23 -13.80
N ARG A 111 -16.03 17.80 -13.13
CA ARG A 111 -16.64 18.54 -12.01
C ARG A 111 -15.81 18.50 -10.73
N TYR A 112 -15.05 17.42 -10.55
CA TYR A 112 -14.27 17.15 -9.36
C TYR A 112 -12.84 16.75 -9.72
N ARG A 113 -11.90 17.08 -8.83
CA ARG A 113 -10.50 16.65 -8.85
C ARG A 113 -10.22 15.76 -7.65
N MET A 114 -9.59 14.64 -7.87
CA MET A 114 -9.03 13.83 -6.79
C MET A 114 -7.81 14.53 -6.20
N LYS A 115 -7.75 14.61 -4.87
CA LYS A 115 -6.63 15.08 -4.08
C LYS A 115 -6.11 13.96 -3.22
N THR A 116 -4.81 13.93 -3.01
CA THR A 116 -4.14 12.93 -2.18
C THR A 116 -3.10 13.60 -1.28
N LYS A 117 -2.90 13.01 -0.09
CA LYS A 117 -1.84 13.41 0.83
C LYS A 117 -1.39 12.19 1.62
N LEU A 118 -0.07 11.94 1.68
CA LEU A 118 0.49 10.89 2.54
C LEU A 118 0.12 11.14 4.01
N ILE A 119 -0.13 10.06 4.72
CA ILE A 119 -0.31 10.08 6.18
C ILE A 119 1.02 9.64 6.78
N ASN A 120 1.75 10.60 7.32
CA ASN A 120 3.00 10.35 8.00
C ASN A 120 2.90 10.78 9.46
N ASP A 121 3.76 10.23 10.30
CA ASP A 121 3.98 10.77 11.64
C ASP A 121 4.78 12.08 11.58
N GLN A 122 5.06 12.69 12.74
CA GLN A 122 5.80 13.95 12.84
C GLN A 122 7.27 13.84 12.43
N PHE A 123 7.80 12.62 12.34
CA PHE A 123 9.19 12.34 11.92
C PHE A 123 9.29 11.99 10.44
N GLY A 124 8.16 11.89 9.73
CA GLY A 124 8.08 11.60 8.30
C GLY A 124 7.93 10.13 7.94
N TYR A 125 7.85 9.22 8.93
CA TYR A 125 7.57 7.82 8.68
C TYR A 125 6.10 7.60 8.35
N PRO A 126 5.77 6.56 7.54
CA PRO A 126 4.36 6.25 7.23
C PRO A 126 3.52 6.05 8.50
N GLY A 127 2.33 6.65 8.52
CA GLY A 127 1.43 6.64 9.67
C GLY A 127 0.75 5.28 9.95
N SER A 128 1.17 4.22 9.27
CA SER A 128 0.72 2.85 9.54
C SER A 128 1.83 2.00 10.14
N LYS A 129 1.43 0.89 10.79
CA LYS A 129 2.39 -0.15 11.21
C LYS A 129 3.13 -0.72 10.00
N PRO A 130 4.45 -0.93 10.11
CA PRO A 130 5.21 -1.67 9.10
C PRO A 130 4.72 -3.15 8.99
N PRO A 131 5.10 -3.90 7.92
CA PRO A 131 5.99 -3.43 6.86
C PRO A 131 5.30 -2.50 5.87
N TRP A 132 6.02 -1.48 5.40
CA TRP A 132 5.52 -0.48 4.44
C TRP A 132 5.81 -0.85 2.98
N GLY A 133 6.86 -1.59 2.75
CA GLY A 133 7.20 -2.24 1.49
C GLY A 133 7.44 -3.72 1.70
N SER A 134 7.03 -4.54 0.76
CA SER A 134 7.18 -6.00 0.84
C SER A 134 7.53 -6.59 -0.52
N LEU A 135 8.26 -7.70 -0.50
CA LEU A 135 8.37 -8.63 -1.62
C LEU A 135 7.62 -9.90 -1.25
N THR A 136 6.72 -10.35 -2.12
CA THR A 136 5.85 -11.50 -1.87
C THR A 136 6.01 -12.53 -2.98
N ALA A 137 6.20 -13.80 -2.62
CA ALA A 137 6.13 -14.93 -3.55
C ALA A 137 4.75 -15.60 -3.45
N ILE A 138 4.11 -15.76 -4.59
CA ILE A 138 2.75 -16.31 -4.71
C ILE A 138 2.79 -17.55 -5.60
N ASN A 139 2.23 -18.65 -5.11
CA ASN A 139 2.05 -19.86 -5.90
C ASN A 139 0.88 -19.66 -6.88
N LEU A 140 1.16 -19.68 -8.18
CA LEU A 140 0.17 -19.47 -9.22
C LEU A 140 -0.80 -20.65 -9.43
N ASN A 141 -0.47 -21.85 -8.93
CA ASN A 141 -1.35 -23.00 -9.04
C ASN A 141 -2.52 -22.94 -8.05
N ASN A 142 -2.33 -22.31 -6.90
CA ASN A 142 -3.36 -22.25 -5.85
C ASN A 142 -3.66 -20.86 -5.30
N GLY A 143 -2.94 -19.83 -5.77
CA GLY A 143 -3.12 -18.44 -5.34
C GLY A 143 -2.65 -18.13 -3.91
N LYS A 144 -1.91 -19.01 -3.25
CA LYS A 144 -1.44 -18.81 -1.88
C LYS A 144 -0.07 -18.16 -1.82
N ILE A 145 0.16 -17.38 -0.76
CA ILE A 145 1.46 -16.80 -0.47
C ILE A 145 2.40 -17.92 0.02
N ILE A 146 3.56 -18.04 -0.63
CA ILE A 146 4.64 -18.94 -0.20
C ILE A 146 5.44 -18.28 0.90
N TRP A 147 5.89 -17.03 0.65
CA TRP A 147 6.56 -16.19 1.63
C TRP A 147 6.32 -14.71 1.34
N LYS A 148 6.46 -13.89 2.37
CA LYS A 148 6.40 -12.43 2.29
C LYS A 148 7.43 -11.85 3.24
N VAL A 149 8.29 -10.97 2.73
CA VAL A 149 9.36 -10.31 3.49
C VAL A 149 9.30 -8.80 3.34
N PRO A 150 9.75 -8.03 4.34
CA PRO A 150 9.94 -6.60 4.20
C PRO A 150 10.93 -6.29 3.07
N PHE A 151 10.63 -5.25 2.29
CA PHE A 151 11.45 -4.81 1.17
C PHE A 151 11.87 -3.36 1.32
N GLY A 152 13.18 -3.15 1.53
CA GLY A 152 13.76 -1.89 1.98
C GLY A 152 13.84 -1.76 3.49
N GLU A 153 14.58 -0.78 3.98
CA GLU A 153 14.69 -0.47 5.40
C GLU A 153 14.94 1.03 5.63
N TYR A 154 14.55 1.51 6.80
CA TYR A 154 15.02 2.75 7.37
C TYR A 154 16.13 2.42 8.37
N GLU A 155 17.40 2.62 7.97
CA GLU A 155 18.57 2.23 8.78
C GLU A 155 18.57 2.89 10.16
N GLU A 156 18.04 4.10 10.28
CA GLU A 156 17.91 4.80 11.56
C GLU A 156 16.92 4.13 12.53
N LEU A 157 15.97 3.35 12.02
CA LEU A 157 15.07 2.55 12.83
C LEU A 157 15.73 1.22 13.21
N THR A 158 16.37 0.53 12.26
CA THR A 158 17.06 -0.74 12.54
C THR A 158 18.24 -0.54 13.51
N LYS A 159 18.93 0.59 13.46
CA LYS A 159 19.97 0.98 14.46
C LYS A 159 19.40 1.20 15.87
N LYS A 160 18.09 1.36 16.02
CA LYS A 160 17.35 1.45 17.30
C LYS A 160 16.61 0.17 17.63
N ASP A 161 17.07 -0.96 17.12
CA ASP A 161 16.51 -2.30 17.33
C ASP A 161 15.06 -2.50 16.85
N PHE A 162 14.57 -1.63 15.94
CA PHE A 162 13.31 -1.89 15.26
C PHE A 162 13.53 -2.99 14.19
N PRO A 163 12.55 -3.89 14.00
CA PRO A 163 12.57 -4.83 12.88
C PRO A 163 12.67 -4.10 11.53
N ILE A 164 13.15 -4.79 10.50
CA ILE A 164 13.16 -4.25 9.14
C ILE A 164 11.75 -3.88 8.73
N THR A 165 11.57 -2.60 8.39
CA THR A 165 10.24 -2.00 8.18
C THR A 165 9.73 -2.09 6.75
N GLY A 166 10.61 -2.42 5.79
CA GLY A 166 10.32 -2.08 4.40
C GLY A 166 10.27 -0.57 4.16
N THR A 167 10.37 -0.15 2.92
CA THR A 167 10.18 1.25 2.53
C THR A 167 9.27 1.34 1.33
N TYR A 168 8.84 2.56 1.00
CA TYR A 168 8.25 2.80 -0.30
C TYR A 168 9.21 2.33 -1.40
N ASN A 169 8.70 1.57 -2.37
CA ASN A 169 9.50 1.08 -3.49
C ASN A 169 8.79 1.36 -4.83
N TYR A 170 9.60 1.56 -5.87
CA TYR A 170 9.15 1.75 -7.25
C TYR A 170 9.79 0.74 -8.22
N GLY A 171 10.57 -0.21 -7.70
CA GLY A 171 11.26 -1.20 -8.52
C GLY A 171 10.40 -2.40 -8.85
N GLY A 172 10.76 -3.07 -9.93
CA GLY A 172 10.27 -4.40 -10.26
C GLY A 172 11.11 -5.49 -9.63
N ALA A 173 10.70 -6.73 -9.82
CA ALA A 173 11.47 -7.92 -9.47
C ALA A 173 11.95 -8.64 -10.72
N THR A 174 13.09 -9.35 -10.63
CA THR A 174 13.63 -10.20 -11.68
C THR A 174 14.04 -11.55 -11.09
N GLY A 175 13.27 -12.59 -11.39
CA GLY A 175 13.61 -13.96 -11.06
C GLY A 175 14.66 -14.53 -12.01
N THR A 176 15.54 -15.37 -11.48
CA THR A 176 16.62 -16.01 -12.25
C THR A 176 16.51 -17.53 -12.20
N ALA A 177 17.18 -18.19 -13.16
CA ALA A 177 17.27 -19.65 -13.20
C ALA A 177 18.09 -20.24 -12.02
N GLY A 178 18.88 -19.40 -11.34
CA GLY A 178 19.73 -19.78 -10.20
C GLY A 178 19.02 -19.67 -8.83
N ASN A 179 17.69 -19.66 -8.79
CA ASN A 179 16.88 -19.55 -7.57
C ASN A 179 17.11 -18.24 -6.80
N LEU A 180 17.40 -17.16 -7.51
CA LEU A 180 17.49 -15.82 -6.94
C LEU A 180 16.45 -14.90 -7.54
N VAL A 181 15.91 -14.00 -6.72
CA VAL A 181 15.06 -12.91 -7.14
C VAL A 181 15.76 -11.61 -6.80
N PHE A 182 16.11 -10.83 -7.81
CA PHE A 182 16.68 -9.50 -7.64
C PHE A 182 15.56 -8.46 -7.62
N ALA A 183 15.65 -7.53 -6.68
CA ALA A 183 14.74 -6.40 -6.58
C ALA A 183 15.46 -5.13 -6.10
N THR A 184 14.98 -3.97 -6.56
CA THR A 184 15.56 -2.65 -6.27
C THR A 184 14.47 -1.58 -6.24
N GLY A 185 14.87 -0.30 -6.12
CA GLY A 185 13.94 0.83 -6.14
C GLY A 185 13.35 1.18 -4.78
N THR A 186 13.98 0.73 -3.71
CA THR A 186 13.70 1.11 -2.32
C THR A 186 14.38 2.42 -1.94
N LEU A 187 13.88 3.13 -0.93
CA LEU A 187 14.42 4.43 -0.49
C LEU A 187 15.85 4.36 0.05
N ASP A 188 16.29 3.20 0.47
CA ASP A 188 17.66 2.97 0.97
C ASP A 188 18.70 2.77 -0.14
N ASN A 189 18.31 2.89 -1.42
CA ASN A 189 19.17 2.79 -2.59
C ASN A 189 19.94 1.45 -2.71
N LYS A 190 19.41 0.36 -2.16
CA LYS A 190 20.03 -0.97 -2.21
C LYS A 190 19.43 -1.83 -3.32
N ILE A 191 20.27 -2.65 -3.94
CA ILE A 191 19.87 -3.83 -4.71
C ILE A 191 19.90 -5.02 -3.78
N ARG A 192 18.83 -5.82 -3.80
CA ARG A 192 18.71 -7.02 -2.97
C ARG A 192 18.55 -8.26 -3.83
N ALA A 193 19.16 -9.35 -3.38
CA ALA A 193 18.92 -10.68 -3.89
C ALA A 193 18.25 -11.50 -2.79
N PHE A 194 17.15 -12.15 -3.14
CA PHE A 194 16.39 -13.03 -2.25
C PHE A 194 16.46 -14.46 -2.75
N ASP A 195 16.49 -15.44 -1.84
CA ASP A 195 16.27 -16.84 -2.21
C ASP A 195 14.80 -16.96 -2.70
N SER A 196 14.63 -17.61 -3.82
CA SER A 196 13.30 -17.77 -4.43
C SER A 196 12.42 -18.82 -3.73
N ARG A 197 13.05 -19.64 -2.85
CA ARG A 197 12.40 -20.77 -2.15
C ARG A 197 11.80 -20.35 -0.81
#